data_0c14ca7b561a29b53fcfcbe9931bfa5b
#
_entry.id   0c14ca7b561a29b53fcfcbe9931bfa5b
#
_cell.length_a   1.000
_cell.length_b   1.000
_cell.length_c   1.000
_cell.angle_alpha   90.00
_cell.angle_beta   90.00
_cell.angle_gamma   90.00
#
_symmetry.space_group_name_H-M   'P 1'
#
loop_
_entity.id
_entity.type
_entity.pdbx_description
1 polymer ?
#
loop_
_entity_poly.entity_id
_entity_poly.type
_entity_poly.pdbx_seq_one_letter_code
_entity_poly.pdbx_strand_id
1 'polypeptide(L)'
;MATNKYKTVSLDTMIDKHIGKRGTSKREAFESELRIDLLGQAIKRARQERNLTQEQLGELVGVQKAQISKIENSVKNARFETILKVFDALGAKVNFNVELNKQKLAY
;
A
#
# COMPACT_ATOMS: atom_id res chain seq x y z
N MET A 1 -15.12 16.02 -12.29
CA MET A 1 -13.94 15.25 -11.92
C MET A 1 -14.33 14.03 -11.13
N ALA A 2 -13.80 12.93 -11.50
CA ALA A 2 -14.10 11.72 -10.75
C ALA A 2 -13.52 11.84 -9.35
N THR A 3 -14.36 11.70 -8.37
CA THR A 3 -13.89 11.64 -7.00
C THR A 3 -13.20 10.31 -6.78
N ASN A 4 -12.11 10.33 -6.07
CA ASN A 4 -11.47 9.11 -5.62
C ASN A 4 -12.45 8.31 -4.79
N LYS A 5 -12.62 7.07 -5.13
CA LYS A 5 -13.39 6.15 -4.30
C LYS A 5 -12.77 6.01 -2.91
N TYR A 6 -11.47 6.19 -2.86
CA TYR A 6 -10.71 6.01 -1.63
C TYR A 6 -10.21 7.36 -1.18
N LYS A 7 -10.46 7.69 0.07
CA LYS A 7 -9.84 8.87 0.64
C LYS A 7 -8.35 8.68 0.66
N THR A 8 -7.64 9.63 0.12
CA THR A 8 -6.19 9.65 0.23
C THR A 8 -5.83 10.62 1.33
N VAL A 9 -5.00 10.17 2.24
CA VAL A 9 -4.44 11.02 3.27
C VAL A 9 -2.99 11.24 2.92
N SER A 10 -2.54 12.48 2.99
CA SER A 10 -1.15 12.76 2.73
C SER A 10 -0.30 12.11 3.83
N LEU A 11 0.46 11.13 3.44
CA LEU A 11 1.35 10.43 4.35
C LEU A 11 2.39 11.38 4.92
N ASP A 12 2.90 12.28 4.09
CA ASP A 12 3.89 13.25 4.51
C ASP A 12 3.36 14.17 5.60
N THR A 13 2.12 14.63 5.45
CA THR A 13 1.50 15.48 6.46
C THR A 13 1.37 14.78 7.79
N MET A 14 0.97 13.52 7.78
CA MET A 14 0.85 12.73 9.00
C MET A 14 2.19 12.54 9.69
N ILE A 15 3.21 12.24 8.91
CA ILE A 15 4.53 11.97 9.46
C ILE A 15 5.18 13.24 9.99
N ASP A 16 5.06 14.35 9.26
CA ASP A 16 5.59 15.64 9.72
C ASP A 16 4.99 16.04 11.06
N LYS A 17 3.73 15.72 11.25
CA LYS A 17 3.03 16.06 12.48
C LYS A 17 3.49 15.25 13.68
N HIS A 18 3.81 13.98 13.47
CA HIS A 18 4.03 13.05 14.57
C HIS A 18 5.47 12.61 14.78
N ILE A 19 6.27 12.60 13.74
CA ILE A 19 7.61 12.01 13.79
C ILE A 19 8.72 13.05 13.64
N GLY A 20 8.53 14.01 12.77
CA GLY A 20 9.54 15.00 12.51
C GLY A 20 9.70 15.28 11.04
N LYS A 21 10.60 16.18 10.72
CA LYS A 21 10.79 16.64 9.36
C LYS A 21 11.50 15.62 8.51
N ARG A 22 11.23 15.67 7.21
CA ARG A 22 11.92 14.87 6.22
C ARG A 22 13.41 15.10 6.24
N GLY A 23 14.13 14.09 5.83
CA GLY A 23 15.58 14.17 5.67
C GLY A 23 16.36 13.57 6.80
N THR A 24 15.73 13.25 7.93
CA THR A 24 16.42 12.53 8.99
C THR A 24 16.38 11.03 8.70
N SER A 25 17.45 10.33 9.00
CA SER A 25 17.52 8.89 8.80
C SER A 25 16.41 8.14 9.55
N LYS A 26 16.15 8.59 10.76
CA LYS A 26 15.09 8.00 11.58
C LYS A 26 13.73 8.17 10.95
N ARG A 27 13.46 9.35 10.41
CA ARG A 27 12.21 9.64 9.73
C ARG A 27 12.04 8.78 8.50
N GLU A 28 13.07 8.62 7.70
CA GLU A 28 13.02 7.83 6.48
C GLU A 28 12.75 6.36 6.75
N ALA A 29 13.39 5.79 7.75
CA ALA A 29 13.14 4.40 8.15
C ALA A 29 11.69 4.22 8.60
N PHE A 30 11.18 5.16 9.38
CA PHE A 30 9.80 5.12 9.84
C PHE A 30 8.81 5.22 8.68
N GLU A 31 9.08 6.09 7.72
CA GLU A 31 8.22 6.24 6.53
C GLU A 31 8.10 4.94 5.75
N SER A 32 9.20 4.25 5.55
CA SER A 32 9.22 2.98 4.84
C SER A 32 8.32 1.95 5.49
N GLU A 33 8.47 1.76 6.80
CA GLU A 33 7.66 0.80 7.53
C GLU A 33 6.19 1.19 7.54
N LEU A 34 5.91 2.46 7.75
CA LEU A 34 4.53 2.94 7.80
C LEU A 34 3.81 2.75 6.47
N ARG A 35 4.50 2.98 5.36
CA ARG A 35 3.91 2.80 4.04
C ARG A 35 3.58 1.34 3.76
N ILE A 36 4.44 0.43 4.19
CA ILE A 36 4.20 -0.99 4.04
C ILE A 36 2.98 -1.41 4.85
N ASP A 37 2.89 -0.93 6.09
CA ASP A 37 1.75 -1.24 6.95
C ASP A 37 0.44 -0.68 6.37
N LEU A 38 0.48 0.54 5.84
CA LEU A 38 -0.69 1.17 5.28
C LEU A 38 -1.18 0.48 4.01
N LEU A 39 -0.30 -0.14 3.25
CA LEU A 39 -0.70 -0.91 2.08
C LEU A 39 -1.62 -2.07 2.45
N GLY A 40 -1.25 -2.83 3.47
CA GLY A 40 -2.09 -3.91 3.95
C GLY A 40 -3.45 -3.44 4.42
N GLN A 41 -3.46 -2.35 5.17
CA GLN A 41 -4.70 -1.75 5.64
C GLN A 41 -5.55 -1.21 4.50
N ALA A 42 -4.93 -0.63 3.49
CA ALA A 42 -5.65 -0.13 2.32
C ALA A 42 -6.32 -1.27 1.56
N ILE A 43 -5.66 -2.41 1.44
CA ILE A 43 -6.23 -3.60 0.81
C ILE A 43 -7.45 -4.07 1.60
N LYS A 44 -7.32 -4.18 2.91
CA LYS A 44 -8.40 -4.60 3.79
C LYS A 44 -9.61 -3.67 3.66
N ARG A 45 -9.36 -2.38 3.70
CA ARG A 45 -10.40 -1.38 3.60
C ARG A 45 -11.11 -1.43 2.26
N ALA A 46 -10.35 -1.53 1.18
CA ALA A 46 -10.92 -1.63 -0.16
C ALA A 46 -11.77 -2.88 -0.32
N ARG A 47 -11.29 -3.99 0.26
CA ARG A 47 -12.05 -5.24 0.27
C ARG A 47 -13.39 -5.07 0.98
N GLN A 48 -13.36 -4.47 2.17
CA GLN A 48 -14.55 -4.25 2.97
C GLN A 48 -15.55 -3.32 2.27
N GLU A 49 -15.04 -2.29 1.63
CA GLU A 49 -15.89 -1.36 0.86
C GLU A 49 -16.60 -2.05 -0.30
N ARG A 50 -16.04 -3.14 -0.81
CA ARG A 50 -16.64 -3.94 -1.86
C ARG A 50 -17.45 -5.13 -1.35
N ASN A 51 -17.61 -5.20 -0.04
CA ASN A 51 -18.36 -6.27 0.62
C ASN A 51 -17.84 -7.67 0.26
N LEU A 52 -16.51 -7.78 0.17
CA LEU A 52 -15.87 -9.06 -0.11
C LEU A 52 -15.28 -9.63 1.17
N THR A 53 -15.41 -10.94 1.33
CA THR A 53 -14.69 -11.64 2.38
C THR A 53 -13.25 -11.89 1.93
N GLN A 54 -12.37 -12.21 2.86
CA GLN A 54 -11.00 -12.60 2.51
C GLN A 54 -11.00 -13.81 1.58
N GLU A 55 -11.89 -14.75 1.81
CA GLU A 55 -12.02 -15.92 0.95
C GLU A 55 -12.45 -15.55 -0.47
N GLN A 56 -13.42 -14.66 -0.60
CA GLN A 56 -13.88 -14.20 -1.92
C GLN A 56 -12.79 -13.46 -2.66
N LEU A 57 -12.07 -12.59 -1.97
CA LEU A 57 -10.95 -11.90 -2.60
C LEU A 57 -9.86 -12.89 -3.02
N GLY A 58 -9.59 -13.87 -2.18
CA GLY A 58 -8.63 -14.93 -2.50
C GLY A 58 -9.02 -15.67 -3.78
N GLU A 59 -10.28 -15.98 -3.93
CA GLU A 59 -10.77 -16.64 -5.15
C GLU A 59 -10.56 -15.79 -6.39
N LEU A 60 -10.82 -14.49 -6.29
CA LEU A 60 -10.61 -13.58 -7.41
C LEU A 60 -9.14 -13.46 -7.81
N VAL A 61 -8.27 -13.53 -6.86
CA VAL A 61 -6.82 -13.40 -7.08
C VAL A 61 -6.18 -14.73 -7.42
N GLY A 62 -6.80 -15.82 -7.00
CA GLY A 62 -6.24 -17.16 -7.18
C GLY A 62 -5.33 -17.59 -6.04
N VAL A 63 -5.59 -17.10 -4.83
CA VAL A 63 -4.81 -17.45 -3.65
C VAL A 63 -5.75 -17.88 -2.51
N GLN A 64 -5.17 -18.46 -1.49
CA GLN A 64 -5.92 -18.92 -0.32
C GLN A 64 -6.33 -17.74 0.57
N LYS A 65 -7.40 -17.93 1.32
CA LYS A 65 -7.84 -16.96 2.33
C LYS A 65 -6.70 -16.57 3.28
N ALA A 66 -5.92 -17.54 3.71
CA ALA A 66 -4.80 -17.30 4.61
C ALA A 66 -3.77 -16.34 4.01
N GLN A 67 -3.58 -16.41 2.70
CA GLN A 67 -2.68 -15.52 1.99
C GLN A 67 -3.20 -14.08 2.01
N ILE A 68 -4.49 -13.90 1.79
CA ILE A 68 -5.11 -12.57 1.87
C ILE A 68 -4.97 -12.01 3.29
N SER A 69 -5.25 -12.84 4.29
CA SER A 69 -5.09 -12.42 5.68
C SER A 69 -3.67 -11.94 5.99
N LYS A 70 -2.68 -12.68 5.51
CA LYS A 70 -1.28 -12.30 5.71
C LYS A 70 -0.96 -10.98 5.02
N ILE A 71 -1.45 -10.79 3.80
CA ILE A 71 -1.21 -9.57 3.04
C ILE A 71 -1.83 -8.37 3.75
N GLU A 72 -3.04 -8.52 4.26
CA GLU A 72 -3.72 -7.44 4.97
C GLU A 72 -3.01 -7.07 6.27
N ASN A 73 -2.38 -8.04 6.91
CA ASN A 73 -1.60 -7.76 8.12
C ASN A 73 -0.22 -7.19 7.80
N SER A 74 0.39 -7.64 6.72
CA SER A 74 1.66 -7.08 6.27
C SER A 74 1.93 -7.52 4.83
N VAL A 75 2.21 -6.56 3.97
CA VAL A 75 2.60 -6.85 2.59
C VAL A 75 4.08 -7.17 2.45
N LYS A 76 4.80 -7.15 3.56
CA LYS A 76 6.26 -7.24 3.59
C LYS A 76 6.83 -8.46 2.87
N ASN A 77 6.19 -9.61 3.04
CA ASN A 77 6.65 -10.86 2.46
C ASN A 77 5.82 -11.30 1.25
N ALA A 78 4.93 -10.45 0.80
CA ALA A 78 4.10 -10.76 -0.36
C ALA A 78 4.87 -10.50 -1.64
N ARG A 79 4.59 -11.32 -2.64
CA ARG A 79 5.15 -11.09 -3.96
C ARG A 79 4.52 -9.83 -4.56
N PHE A 80 5.33 -9.03 -5.19
CA PHE A 80 4.86 -7.82 -5.85
C PHE A 80 3.75 -8.12 -6.85
N GLU A 81 3.91 -9.16 -7.62
CA GLU A 81 2.89 -9.61 -8.57
C GLU A 81 1.56 -9.90 -7.89
N THR A 82 1.58 -10.54 -6.72
CA THR A 82 0.37 -10.84 -5.97
C THR A 82 -0.31 -9.56 -5.49
N ILE A 83 0.48 -8.60 -5.03
CA ILE A 83 -0.06 -7.30 -4.60
C ILE A 83 -0.77 -6.60 -5.75
N LEU A 84 -0.18 -6.61 -6.93
CA LEU A 84 -0.80 -6.02 -8.11
C LEU A 84 -2.11 -6.72 -8.47
N LYS A 85 -2.15 -8.05 -8.39
CA LYS A 85 -3.35 -8.81 -8.66
C LYS A 85 -4.46 -8.50 -7.66
N VAL A 86 -4.10 -8.32 -6.39
CA VAL A 86 -5.05 -7.97 -5.35
C VAL A 86 -5.68 -6.61 -5.64
N PHE A 87 -4.88 -5.62 -5.96
CA PHE A 87 -5.41 -4.29 -6.28
C PHE A 87 -6.26 -4.32 -7.54
N ASP A 88 -5.85 -5.08 -8.54
CA ASP A 88 -6.63 -5.24 -9.76
C ASP A 88 -8.00 -5.85 -9.47
N ALA A 89 -8.03 -6.90 -8.65
CA ALA A 89 -9.28 -7.55 -8.26
C ALA A 89 -10.19 -6.61 -7.48
N LEU A 90 -9.61 -5.67 -6.76
CA LEU A 90 -10.37 -4.66 -6.03
C LEU A 90 -10.79 -3.48 -6.90
N GLY A 91 -10.42 -3.48 -8.17
CA GLY A 91 -10.73 -2.38 -9.07
C GLY A 91 -9.91 -1.15 -8.81
N ALA A 92 -8.81 -1.29 -8.08
CA ALA A 92 -7.93 -0.17 -7.78
C ALA A 92 -6.85 -0.06 -8.85
N LYS A 93 -6.52 1.18 -9.19
CA LYS A 93 -5.43 1.46 -10.12
C LYS A 93 -4.18 1.78 -9.34
N VAL A 94 -3.10 1.07 -9.64
CA VAL A 94 -1.83 1.28 -8.96
C VAL A 94 -0.93 2.13 -9.83
N ASN A 95 -0.48 3.24 -9.27
CA ASN A 95 0.47 4.11 -9.94
C ASN A 95 1.76 4.14 -9.13
N PHE A 96 2.88 4.03 -9.82
CA PHE A 96 4.17 4.11 -9.19
C PHE A 96 4.81 5.45 -9.52
N ASN A 97 5.31 6.09 -8.49
CA ASN A 97 6.08 7.31 -8.66
C ASN A 97 7.45 7.08 -8.04
N VAL A 98 8.45 7.04 -8.91
CA VAL A 98 9.83 6.82 -8.48
C VAL A 98 10.61 8.09 -8.70
N GLU A 99 11.06 8.69 -7.63
CA GLU A 99 11.94 9.85 -7.70
C GLU A 99 13.37 9.39 -7.51
N LEU A 100 14.20 9.72 -8.48
CA LEU A 100 15.60 9.36 -8.44
C LEU A 100 16.42 10.57 -8.03
N ASN A 101 17.37 10.33 -7.17
CA ASN A 101 18.31 11.38 -6.78
C ASN A 101 19.21 11.67 -7.97
N LYS A 102 19.22 12.93 -8.43
CA LYS A 102 20.01 13.35 -9.57
C LYS A 102 21.49 13.05 -9.41
N GLN A 103 22.01 13.14 -8.21
CA GLN A 103 23.41 12.83 -7.95
C GLN A 103 23.74 11.37 -8.23
N LYS A 104 22.79 10.49 -7.97
CA LYS A 104 22.96 9.06 -8.27
C LYS A 104 22.85 8.77 -9.74
N LEU A 105 22.20 9.62 -10.49
CA LEU A 105 22.06 9.47 -11.94
C LEU A 105 23.24 10.05 -12.71
N ALA A 106 24.10 10.77 -12.05
CA ALA A 106 25.23 11.45 -12.67
C ALA A 106 26.45 10.52 -12.89
N TYR A 107 26.26 9.25 -12.84
CA TYR A 107 27.35 8.30 -13.11
C TYR A 107 27.28 7.76 -14.51
#